data_17ac72596351a33906243e1aa3aa72bb
#
_entry.id   17ac72596351a33906243e1aa3aa72bb
#
_cell.length_a   1.000
_cell.length_b   1.000
_cell.length_c   1.000
_cell.angle_alpha   90.00
_cell.angle_beta   90.00
_cell.angle_gamma   90.00
#
_symmetry.space_group_name_H-M   'P 1'
#
loop_
_entity.id
_entity.type
_entity.pdbx_description
1 polymer ?
#
loop_
_entity_poly.entity_id
_entity_poly.type
_entity_poly.pdbx_seq_one_letter_code
_entity_poly.pdbx_strand_id
1 'polypeptide(L)'
;MIPGKRTFYGVSRKRLLLGVLALLFYGGAVLAFGSMMEEPSVSVFLSGTYPEKEQAEEIVKTLEQTEAETCACFYWDGGMTTLTEPDYGRSAQVMAAGIVGDGSLYDKRIRGFWEKDKEGCVIDGDTAWKLFGTREAEGRQLVYGEKTYQVRQVLPWKQRMILIRPEKEETMYTRVFLKNERLQDSKTAEQFLMAYGLNGMVVDSGFLMSTARMFLLIFPGIVLGILFLKANQERRLCRGEKGALWMWTGASVLIVAAAAVLLWKKLEIPQEW
;
A
#
# COMPACT_ATOMS: atom_id res chain seq x y z
N MET A 1 -0.60 66.00 -9.46
CA MET A 1 0.23 64.86 -8.98
C MET A 1 -0.49 63.58 -9.38
N ILE A 2 -0.01 62.90 -10.40
CA ILE A 2 -0.60 61.69 -10.95
C ILE A 2 -0.07 60.53 -10.11
N PRO A 3 -0.91 59.69 -9.45
CA PRO A 3 -0.40 58.57 -8.70
C PRO A 3 0.18 57.53 -9.67
N GLY A 4 1.44 57.22 -9.49
CA GLY A 4 2.21 56.31 -10.31
C GLY A 4 1.54 54.96 -10.42
N LYS A 5 1.39 54.46 -11.66
CA LYS A 5 1.03 53.07 -11.98
C LYS A 5 1.96 52.13 -11.24
N ARG A 6 1.47 51.46 -10.20
CA ARG A 6 2.18 50.32 -9.60
C ARG A 6 2.30 49.22 -10.65
N THR A 7 3.48 49.10 -11.22
CA THR A 7 3.86 48.00 -12.08
C THR A 7 3.63 46.69 -11.30
N PHE A 8 2.77 45.83 -11.82
CA PHE A 8 2.67 44.47 -11.37
C PHE A 8 4.09 43.88 -11.36
N TYR A 9 4.58 43.51 -10.18
CA TYR A 9 5.84 42.83 -10.02
C TYR A 9 5.84 41.60 -10.90
N GLY A 10 6.54 41.64 -12.01
CA GLY A 10 6.73 40.50 -12.87
C GLY A 10 7.34 39.40 -12.07
N VAL A 11 6.58 38.30 -11.88
CA VAL A 11 7.10 37.10 -11.27
C VAL A 11 8.33 36.70 -12.06
N SER A 12 9.51 36.76 -11.44
CA SER A 12 10.76 36.39 -12.09
C SER A 12 10.60 35.01 -12.71
N ARG A 13 10.96 34.84 -14.00
CA ARG A 13 10.88 33.56 -14.72
C ARG A 13 11.45 32.41 -13.90
N LYS A 14 12.49 32.64 -13.10
CA LYS A 14 13.09 31.66 -12.16
C LYS A 14 12.11 31.24 -11.07
N ARG A 15 11.30 32.13 -10.48
CA ARG A 15 10.33 31.83 -9.44
C ARG A 15 9.14 31.05 -10.00
N LEU A 16 8.73 31.38 -11.23
CA LEU A 16 7.68 30.65 -11.93
C LEU A 16 8.12 29.22 -12.25
N LEU A 17 9.36 29.06 -12.73
CA LEU A 17 9.96 27.77 -13.06
C LEU A 17 10.14 26.90 -11.82
N LEU A 18 10.57 27.46 -10.70
CA LEU A 18 10.62 26.77 -9.41
C LEU A 18 9.24 26.34 -8.90
N GLY A 19 8.22 27.17 -9.07
CA GLY A 19 6.84 26.84 -8.71
C GLY A 19 6.29 25.67 -9.54
N VAL A 20 6.53 25.68 -10.85
CA VAL A 20 6.14 24.57 -11.75
C VAL A 20 6.88 23.27 -11.38
N LEU A 21 8.18 23.37 -11.12
CA LEU A 21 8.98 22.21 -10.70
C LEU A 21 8.47 21.62 -9.39
N ALA A 22 8.18 22.46 -8.39
CA ALA A 22 7.61 22.03 -7.11
C ALA A 22 6.25 21.33 -7.27
N LEU A 23 5.38 21.86 -8.16
CA LEU A 23 4.09 21.22 -8.48
C LEU A 23 4.26 19.88 -9.17
N LEU A 24 5.24 19.76 -10.08
CA LEU A 24 5.53 18.49 -10.76
C LEU A 24 6.04 17.43 -9.76
N PHE A 25 6.97 17.80 -8.87
CA PHE A 25 7.45 16.90 -7.83
C PHE A 25 6.33 16.49 -6.87
N TYR A 26 5.50 17.44 -6.45
CA TYR A 26 4.35 17.14 -5.59
C TYR A 26 3.34 16.22 -6.29
N GLY A 27 3.00 16.50 -7.56
CA GLY A 27 2.13 15.66 -8.37
C GLY A 27 2.70 14.24 -8.53
N GLY A 28 4.00 14.12 -8.79
CA GLY A 28 4.71 12.83 -8.83
C GLY A 28 4.66 12.07 -7.51
N ALA A 29 4.85 12.76 -6.38
CA ALA A 29 4.75 12.16 -5.05
C ALA A 29 3.33 11.65 -4.76
N VAL A 30 2.30 12.42 -5.11
CA VAL A 30 0.88 12.03 -4.94
C VAL A 30 0.55 10.80 -5.79
N LEU A 31 1.02 10.76 -7.05
CA LEU A 31 0.81 9.61 -7.94
C LEU A 31 1.55 8.37 -7.43
N ALA A 32 2.81 8.52 -7.03
CA ALA A 32 3.60 7.42 -6.45
C ALA A 32 2.95 6.88 -5.17
N PHE A 33 2.47 7.75 -4.29
CA PHE A 33 1.76 7.36 -3.09
C PHE A 33 0.43 6.65 -3.43
N GLY A 34 -0.33 7.15 -4.41
CA GLY A 34 -1.57 6.51 -4.88
C GLY A 34 -1.35 5.09 -5.43
N SER A 35 -0.20 4.86 -6.09
CA SER A 35 0.16 3.52 -6.61
C SER A 35 0.63 2.54 -5.53
N MET A 36 1.01 3.03 -4.35
CA MET A 36 1.40 2.22 -3.19
C MET A 36 0.23 1.91 -2.25
N MET A 37 -0.94 2.50 -2.50
CA MET A 37 -2.14 2.30 -1.69
C MET A 37 -2.77 0.94 -2.00
N GLU A 38 -2.27 -0.08 -1.35
CA GLU A 38 -3.02 -1.32 -1.10
C GLU A 38 -3.96 -1.06 0.08
N GLU A 39 -5.08 -1.81 0.16
CA GLU A 39 -6.00 -1.63 1.29
C GLU A 39 -5.29 -1.90 2.61
N PRO A 40 -5.65 -1.17 3.67
CA PRO A 40 -5.04 -1.34 4.96
C PRO A 40 -5.26 -2.78 5.45
N SER A 41 -4.16 -3.46 5.73
CA SER A 41 -4.13 -4.73 6.44
C SER A 41 -3.17 -4.59 7.61
N VAL A 42 -3.46 -5.27 8.71
CA VAL A 42 -2.52 -5.36 9.80
C VAL A 42 -1.60 -6.54 9.56
N SER A 43 -0.33 -6.30 9.61
CA SER A 43 0.67 -7.33 9.62
C SER A 43 1.36 -7.41 10.97
N VAL A 44 1.53 -8.63 11.47
CA VAL A 44 2.28 -8.90 12.70
C VAL A 44 3.57 -9.61 12.33
N PHE A 45 4.69 -9.04 12.70
CA PHE A 45 5.98 -9.70 12.64
C PHE A 45 6.14 -10.53 13.92
N LEU A 46 6.07 -11.84 13.80
CA LEU A 46 6.16 -12.74 14.92
C LEU A 46 7.58 -12.73 15.51
N SER A 47 7.69 -12.92 16.81
CA SER A 47 8.95 -12.94 17.54
C SER A 47 8.92 -13.95 18.68
N GLY A 48 10.06 -14.59 18.94
CA GLY A 48 10.19 -15.58 20.00
C GLY A 48 9.67 -16.95 19.61
N THR A 49 8.36 -17.14 19.64
CA THR A 49 7.71 -18.39 19.25
C THR A 49 7.10 -18.24 17.86
N TYR A 50 7.53 -19.08 16.94
CA TYR A 50 7.01 -19.12 15.59
C TYR A 50 6.07 -20.32 15.45
N PRO A 51 4.84 -20.14 14.99
CA PRO A 51 3.94 -21.27 14.77
C PRO A 51 4.48 -22.15 13.65
N GLU A 52 4.42 -23.46 13.87
CA GLU A 52 4.67 -24.48 12.87
C GLU A 52 3.47 -24.60 11.93
N LYS A 53 3.64 -25.35 10.85
CA LYS A 53 2.61 -25.51 9.83
C LYS A 53 1.29 -26.00 10.39
N GLU A 54 1.30 -27.06 11.21
CA GLU A 54 0.09 -27.65 11.81
C GLU A 54 -0.65 -26.64 12.67
N GLN A 55 0.07 -25.90 13.50
CA GLN A 55 -0.52 -24.87 14.35
C GLN A 55 -1.12 -23.72 13.53
N ALA A 56 -0.43 -23.26 12.48
CA ALA A 56 -0.93 -22.22 11.61
C ALA A 56 -2.19 -22.66 10.85
N GLU A 57 -2.21 -23.89 10.33
CA GLU A 57 -3.39 -24.49 9.66
C GLU A 57 -4.57 -24.67 10.62
N GLU A 58 -4.33 -25.08 11.87
CA GLU A 58 -5.36 -25.22 12.89
C GLU A 58 -5.97 -23.87 13.27
N ILE A 59 -5.13 -22.82 13.44
CA ILE A 59 -5.61 -21.47 13.72
C ILE A 59 -6.51 -20.98 12.60
N VAL A 60 -6.06 -21.07 11.35
CA VAL A 60 -6.84 -20.64 10.18
C VAL A 60 -8.17 -21.39 10.12
N LYS A 61 -8.14 -22.72 10.25
CA LYS A 61 -9.34 -23.57 10.24
C LYS A 61 -10.30 -23.22 11.37
N THR A 62 -9.79 -22.91 12.56
CA THR A 62 -10.63 -22.52 13.70
C THR A 62 -11.33 -21.18 13.42
N LEU A 63 -10.62 -20.21 12.84
CA LEU A 63 -11.20 -18.92 12.45
C LEU A 63 -12.32 -19.10 11.40
N GLU A 64 -12.10 -19.94 10.40
CA GLU A 64 -13.10 -20.24 9.36
C GLU A 64 -14.33 -20.95 9.93
N GLN A 65 -14.15 -21.94 10.82
CA GLN A 65 -15.25 -22.71 11.42
C GLN A 65 -16.09 -21.90 12.41
N THR A 66 -15.48 -20.92 13.07
CA THR A 66 -16.17 -20.09 14.07
C THR A 66 -16.95 -18.95 13.42
N GLU A 67 -16.96 -18.85 12.07
CA GLU A 67 -17.48 -17.69 11.34
C GLU A 67 -16.91 -16.37 11.95
N ALA A 68 -15.66 -16.48 12.40
CA ALA A 68 -14.98 -15.34 13.00
C ALA A 68 -14.85 -14.24 11.95
N GLU A 69 -15.20 -13.02 12.33
CA GLU A 69 -15.05 -11.85 11.45
C GLU A 69 -13.58 -11.55 11.13
N THR A 70 -12.66 -12.29 11.76
CA THR A 70 -11.21 -12.14 11.59
C THR A 70 -10.69 -13.20 10.63
N CYS A 71 -10.11 -12.75 9.52
CA CYS A 71 -9.36 -13.58 8.59
C CYS A 71 -7.87 -13.49 8.88
N ALA A 72 -7.13 -14.59 8.71
CA ALA A 72 -5.69 -14.65 8.91
C ALA A 72 -4.98 -15.29 7.73
N CYS A 73 -3.77 -14.78 7.43
CA CYS A 73 -2.87 -15.38 6.47
C CYS A 73 -1.46 -15.41 7.06
N PHE A 74 -0.97 -16.60 7.33
CA PHE A 74 0.41 -16.80 7.79
C PHE A 74 1.36 -16.80 6.62
N TYR A 75 2.52 -16.17 6.79
CA TYR A 75 3.55 -16.02 5.78
C TYR A 75 4.88 -16.59 6.25
N TRP A 76 5.49 -17.37 5.38
CA TRP A 76 6.82 -17.94 5.54
C TRP A 76 7.77 -17.38 4.49
N ASP A 77 9.00 -17.06 4.91
CA ASP A 77 10.09 -16.64 4.04
C ASP A 77 11.09 -17.79 3.87
N GLY A 78 11.12 -18.35 2.66
CA GLY A 78 11.98 -19.49 2.31
C GLY A 78 13.36 -19.06 1.79
N GLY A 79 13.63 -17.75 1.70
CA GLY A 79 14.88 -17.23 1.20
C GLY A 79 15.05 -17.38 -0.32
N MET A 80 16.28 -17.14 -0.77
CA MET A 80 16.63 -17.23 -2.20
C MET A 80 16.78 -18.69 -2.65
N THR A 81 16.16 -19.01 -3.76
CA THR A 81 16.17 -20.34 -4.37
C THR A 81 16.27 -20.29 -5.87
N THR A 82 16.50 -21.45 -6.48
CA THR A 82 16.51 -21.60 -7.95
C THR A 82 15.33 -22.43 -8.40
N LEU A 83 14.55 -21.89 -9.32
CA LEU A 83 13.51 -22.61 -10.03
C LEU A 83 14.06 -23.11 -11.36
N THR A 84 13.57 -24.26 -11.81
CA THR A 84 13.97 -24.85 -13.09
C THR A 84 12.72 -25.21 -13.90
N GLU A 85 12.73 -24.90 -15.16
CA GLU A 85 11.73 -25.34 -16.11
C GLU A 85 12.15 -26.73 -16.64
N PRO A 86 11.28 -27.75 -16.57
CA PRO A 86 11.68 -29.14 -16.81
C PRO A 86 12.00 -29.46 -18.25
N ASP A 87 11.37 -28.81 -19.26
CA ASP A 87 11.50 -29.21 -20.68
C ASP A 87 12.80 -28.68 -21.32
N TYR A 88 13.20 -27.45 -21.03
CA TYR A 88 14.37 -26.80 -21.64
C TYR A 88 15.50 -26.52 -20.64
N GLY A 89 15.32 -26.88 -19.35
CA GLY A 89 16.34 -26.69 -18.32
C GLY A 89 16.65 -25.21 -17.99
N ARG A 90 15.78 -24.30 -18.35
CA ARG A 90 15.94 -22.87 -17.99
C ARG A 90 15.79 -22.69 -16.51
N SER A 91 16.58 -21.80 -15.92
CA SER A 91 16.55 -21.54 -14.48
C SER A 91 16.40 -20.06 -14.15
N ALA A 92 15.80 -19.79 -12.98
CA ALA A 92 15.65 -18.45 -12.44
C ALA A 92 15.89 -18.46 -10.93
N GLN A 93 16.67 -17.52 -10.45
CA GLN A 93 16.79 -17.25 -9.01
C GLN A 93 15.64 -16.35 -8.57
N VAL A 94 14.96 -16.78 -7.52
CA VAL A 94 13.77 -16.13 -6.96
C VAL A 94 13.78 -16.22 -5.45
N MET A 95 13.00 -15.40 -4.79
CA MET A 95 12.67 -15.55 -3.38
C MET A 95 11.53 -16.56 -3.25
N ALA A 96 11.72 -17.61 -2.46
CA ALA A 96 10.65 -18.52 -2.10
C ALA A 96 9.86 -17.94 -0.94
N ALA A 97 8.55 -17.95 -1.06
CA ALA A 97 7.64 -17.58 0.01
C ALA A 97 6.49 -18.57 0.08
N GLY A 98 5.92 -18.71 1.25
CA GLY A 98 4.75 -19.57 1.45
C GLY A 98 3.69 -18.91 2.28
N ILE A 99 2.43 -19.28 2.03
CA ILE A 99 1.30 -18.80 2.80
C ILE A 99 0.37 -19.92 3.21
N VAL A 100 -0.33 -19.72 4.34
CA VAL A 100 -1.45 -20.53 4.80
C VAL A 100 -2.56 -19.59 5.24
N GLY A 101 -3.79 -19.86 4.79
CA GLY A 101 -4.96 -19.02 5.02
C GLY A 101 -5.31 -18.17 3.79
N ASP A 102 -6.04 -17.08 4.01
CA ASP A 102 -6.54 -16.23 2.93
C ASP A 102 -5.43 -15.44 2.25
N GLY A 103 -4.99 -15.91 1.09
CA GLY A 103 -3.95 -15.26 0.29
C GLY A 103 -4.28 -13.83 -0.16
N SER A 104 -5.56 -13.46 -0.19
CA SER A 104 -5.97 -12.10 -0.54
C SER A 104 -5.52 -11.06 0.48
N LEU A 105 -5.24 -11.47 1.72
CA LEU A 105 -4.68 -10.61 2.76
C LEU A 105 -3.21 -10.26 2.51
N TYR A 106 -2.48 -11.15 1.83
CA TYR A 106 -1.12 -10.88 1.38
C TYR A 106 -1.10 -10.01 0.12
N ASP A 107 -1.87 -10.41 -0.90
CA ASP A 107 -2.07 -9.64 -2.13
C ASP A 107 -3.47 -9.93 -2.71
N LYS A 108 -4.32 -8.91 -2.82
CA LYS A 108 -5.70 -9.02 -3.33
C LYS A 108 -5.84 -9.62 -4.71
N ARG A 109 -4.77 -9.60 -5.49
CA ARG A 109 -4.74 -10.19 -6.83
C ARG A 109 -4.61 -11.70 -6.79
N ILE A 110 -4.23 -12.28 -5.64
CA ILE A 110 -4.18 -13.73 -5.47
C ILE A 110 -5.60 -14.27 -5.43
N ARG A 111 -5.91 -15.15 -6.36
CA ARG A 111 -7.20 -15.84 -6.43
C ARG A 111 -7.10 -17.17 -5.69
N GLY A 112 -8.09 -17.47 -4.84
CA GLY A 112 -8.06 -18.57 -3.88
C GLY A 112 -8.04 -19.96 -4.51
N PHE A 113 -6.87 -20.53 -4.67
CA PHE A 113 -6.68 -21.95 -4.99
C PHE A 113 -5.99 -22.72 -3.84
N TRP A 114 -5.66 -22.03 -2.77
CA TRP A 114 -4.73 -22.49 -1.73
C TRP A 114 -5.24 -23.60 -0.84
N GLU A 115 -6.53 -23.72 -0.61
CA GLU A 115 -7.06 -24.67 0.38
C GLU A 115 -6.90 -26.14 -0.02
N LYS A 116 -6.96 -26.44 -1.30
CA LYS A 116 -6.90 -27.82 -1.81
C LYS A 116 -5.73 -28.10 -2.75
N ASP A 117 -5.08 -27.07 -3.27
CA ASP A 117 -4.04 -27.18 -4.29
C ASP A 117 -2.63 -27.19 -3.66
N LYS A 118 -2.09 -28.40 -3.48
CA LYS A 118 -0.71 -28.58 -2.96
C LYS A 118 0.37 -28.47 -4.03
N GLU A 119 -0.02 -28.43 -5.30
CA GLU A 119 0.90 -28.41 -6.44
C GLU A 119 0.89 -27.07 -7.18
N GLY A 120 0.02 -26.17 -6.77
CA GLY A 120 -0.08 -24.85 -7.36
C GLY A 120 0.99 -23.89 -6.84
N CYS A 121 1.41 -22.97 -7.73
CA CYS A 121 2.25 -21.85 -7.35
C CYS A 121 1.83 -20.56 -8.07
N VAL A 122 2.20 -19.43 -7.46
CA VAL A 122 2.12 -18.11 -8.11
C VAL A 122 3.52 -17.58 -8.29
N ILE A 123 3.81 -17.02 -9.48
CA ILE A 123 5.11 -16.44 -9.80
C ILE A 123 4.96 -15.00 -10.30
N ASP A 124 6.03 -14.24 -10.27
CA ASP A 124 6.06 -12.93 -10.91
C ASP A 124 6.30 -13.02 -12.43
N GLY A 125 5.95 -11.92 -13.14
CA GLY A 125 6.06 -11.86 -14.60
C GLY A 125 7.49 -11.93 -15.14
N ASP A 126 8.51 -11.51 -14.38
CA ASP A 126 9.90 -11.59 -14.82
C ASP A 126 10.46 -13.01 -14.67
N THR A 127 10.03 -13.72 -13.62
CA THR A 127 10.30 -15.15 -13.45
C THR A 127 9.65 -15.98 -14.55
N ALA A 128 8.37 -15.71 -14.86
CA ALA A 128 7.65 -16.35 -15.96
C ALA A 128 8.38 -16.13 -17.30
N TRP A 129 8.79 -14.91 -17.58
CA TRP A 129 9.55 -14.59 -18.79
C TRP A 129 10.89 -15.34 -18.85
N LYS A 130 11.61 -15.41 -17.73
CA LYS A 130 12.93 -16.04 -17.68
C LYS A 130 12.87 -17.55 -17.85
N LEU A 131 11.86 -18.21 -17.27
CA LEU A 131 11.67 -19.65 -17.37
C LEU A 131 11.03 -20.06 -18.69
N PHE A 132 9.98 -19.38 -19.10
CA PHE A 132 9.11 -19.82 -20.20
C PHE A 132 9.21 -18.97 -21.47
N GLY A 133 9.89 -17.81 -21.42
CA GLY A 133 9.95 -16.87 -22.54
C GLY A 133 8.64 -16.11 -22.80
N THR A 134 7.66 -16.22 -21.89
CA THR A 134 6.38 -15.50 -21.93
C THR A 134 5.95 -15.14 -20.54
N ARG A 135 5.14 -14.09 -20.41
CA ARG A 135 4.46 -13.75 -19.15
C ARG A 135 3.15 -14.51 -18.95
N GLU A 136 2.62 -15.11 -20.00
CA GLU A 136 1.46 -15.99 -19.96
C GLU A 136 1.93 -17.42 -19.71
N ALA A 137 2.27 -17.72 -18.45
CA ALA A 137 2.82 -19.01 -18.04
C ALA A 137 1.84 -19.85 -17.22
N GLU A 138 0.59 -19.45 -17.10
CA GLU A 138 -0.43 -20.20 -16.37
C GLU A 138 -0.59 -21.60 -16.98
N GLY A 139 -0.68 -22.61 -16.11
CA GLY A 139 -0.75 -24.02 -16.48
C GLY A 139 0.60 -24.69 -16.78
N ARG A 140 1.70 -23.95 -16.91
CA ARG A 140 3.05 -24.52 -17.11
C ARG A 140 3.61 -25.09 -15.83
N GLN A 141 4.55 -26.03 -15.98
CA GLN A 141 5.20 -26.68 -14.85
C GLN A 141 6.58 -26.10 -14.58
N LEU A 142 6.96 -26.02 -13.32
CA LEU A 142 8.29 -25.67 -12.86
C LEU A 142 8.70 -26.58 -11.69
N VAL A 143 9.99 -26.71 -11.48
CA VAL A 143 10.57 -27.50 -10.40
C VAL A 143 11.14 -26.55 -9.34
N TYR A 144 10.73 -26.76 -8.09
CA TYR A 144 11.29 -26.14 -6.91
C TYR A 144 11.74 -27.22 -5.92
N GLY A 145 13.03 -27.28 -5.66
CA GLY A 145 13.64 -28.40 -4.93
C GLY A 145 13.45 -29.72 -5.69
N GLU A 146 12.83 -30.68 -5.05
CA GLU A 146 12.53 -32.01 -5.63
C GLU A 146 11.09 -32.12 -6.17
N LYS A 147 10.31 -31.06 -6.09
CA LYS A 147 8.88 -31.10 -6.43
C LYS A 147 8.55 -30.25 -7.65
N THR A 148 7.62 -30.77 -8.46
CA THR A 148 7.06 -30.07 -9.61
C THR A 148 5.81 -29.31 -9.16
N TYR A 149 5.75 -28.04 -9.51
CA TYR A 149 4.62 -27.14 -9.27
C TYR A 149 4.01 -26.69 -10.59
N GLN A 150 2.71 -26.47 -10.58
CA GLN A 150 1.99 -25.90 -11.71
C GLN A 150 1.71 -24.40 -11.44
N VAL A 151 2.08 -23.56 -12.39
CA VAL A 151 1.80 -22.12 -12.31
C VAL A 151 0.30 -21.91 -12.42
N ARG A 152 -0.33 -21.42 -11.36
CA ARG A 152 -1.76 -21.08 -11.31
C ARG A 152 -2.03 -19.63 -11.68
N GLN A 153 -1.06 -18.75 -11.38
CA GLN A 153 -1.23 -17.33 -11.63
C GLN A 153 0.14 -16.66 -11.81
N VAL A 154 0.19 -15.67 -12.70
CA VAL A 154 1.35 -14.80 -12.87
C VAL A 154 0.95 -13.39 -12.44
N LEU A 155 1.65 -12.85 -11.44
CA LEU A 155 1.37 -11.53 -10.90
C LEU A 155 2.45 -10.51 -11.27
N PRO A 156 2.09 -9.23 -11.44
CA PRO A 156 3.05 -8.17 -11.78
C PRO A 156 3.80 -7.68 -10.52
N TRP A 157 4.42 -8.59 -9.79
CA TRP A 157 5.30 -8.24 -8.68
C TRP A 157 6.60 -7.64 -9.20
N LYS A 158 7.14 -6.69 -8.47
CA LYS A 158 8.44 -6.06 -8.78
C LYS A 158 9.63 -6.94 -8.38
N GLN A 159 9.41 -7.83 -7.44
CA GLN A 159 10.40 -8.75 -6.92
C GLN A 159 10.19 -10.13 -7.53
N ARG A 160 11.27 -10.78 -7.94
CA ARG A 160 11.22 -12.18 -8.40
C ARG A 160 10.91 -13.09 -7.24
N MET A 161 9.78 -13.75 -7.29
CA MET A 161 9.36 -14.63 -6.23
C MET A 161 8.47 -15.76 -6.73
N ILE A 162 8.50 -16.84 -5.97
CA ILE A 162 7.51 -17.92 -6.05
C ILE A 162 6.74 -17.95 -4.74
N LEU A 163 5.42 -18.03 -4.83
CA LEU A 163 4.54 -18.21 -3.71
C LEU A 163 3.90 -19.59 -3.79
N ILE A 164 4.05 -20.37 -2.74
CA ILE A 164 3.58 -21.76 -2.64
C ILE A 164 2.84 -21.99 -1.33
N ARG A 165 2.19 -23.14 -1.22
CA ARG A 165 1.78 -23.68 0.07
C ARG A 165 2.92 -24.54 0.61
N PRO A 166 3.54 -24.21 1.76
CA PRO A 166 4.62 -24.99 2.33
C PRO A 166 4.15 -26.38 2.73
N GLU A 167 4.94 -27.41 2.40
CA GLU A 167 4.63 -28.78 2.75
C GLU A 167 5.44 -29.31 3.95
N LYS A 168 6.61 -28.72 4.17
CA LYS A 168 7.49 -29.17 5.26
C LYS A 168 6.84 -28.85 6.61
N GLU A 169 6.82 -29.83 7.49
CA GLU A 169 6.28 -29.69 8.86
C GLU A 169 7.10 -28.68 9.67
N GLU A 170 8.41 -28.59 9.44
CA GLU A 170 9.34 -27.66 10.09
C GLU A 170 9.24 -26.21 9.59
N THR A 171 8.21 -25.89 8.80
CA THR A 171 8.02 -24.52 8.28
C THR A 171 7.60 -23.60 9.41
N MET A 172 8.41 -22.58 9.71
CA MET A 172 8.12 -21.59 10.74
C MET A 172 7.62 -20.30 10.09
N TYR A 173 6.42 -19.88 10.46
CA TYR A 173 5.82 -18.65 9.92
C TYR A 173 6.32 -17.45 10.69
N THR A 174 6.86 -16.46 9.97
CA THR A 174 7.47 -15.27 10.54
C THR A 174 6.55 -14.06 10.57
N ARG A 175 5.45 -14.11 9.82
CA ARG A 175 4.46 -13.03 9.76
C ARG A 175 3.05 -13.60 9.70
N VAL A 176 2.11 -12.81 10.19
CA VAL A 176 0.69 -13.04 9.97
C VAL A 176 0.03 -11.74 9.50
N PHE A 177 -0.78 -11.83 8.47
CA PHE A 177 -1.64 -10.76 7.97
C PHE A 177 -3.04 -11.00 8.53
N LEU A 178 -3.64 -9.96 9.10
CA LEU A 178 -4.94 -10.03 9.74
C LEU A 178 -5.86 -8.97 9.14
N LYS A 179 -7.12 -9.32 9.01
CA LYS A 179 -8.20 -8.40 8.68
C LYS A 179 -9.42 -8.74 9.50
N ASN A 180 -10.09 -7.72 10.02
CA ASN A 180 -11.37 -7.87 10.69
C ASN A 180 -12.31 -6.78 10.17
N GLU A 181 -13.57 -7.13 9.88
CA GLU A 181 -14.52 -6.19 9.29
C GLU A 181 -15.11 -5.19 10.32
N ARG A 182 -15.02 -5.50 11.62
CA ARG A 182 -15.69 -4.72 12.68
C ARG A 182 -14.76 -4.06 13.69
N LEU A 183 -13.53 -4.53 13.84
CA LEU A 183 -12.61 -4.03 14.87
C LEU A 183 -11.47 -3.23 14.23
N GLN A 184 -10.96 -2.29 14.99
CA GLN A 184 -9.68 -1.63 14.69
C GLN A 184 -8.61 -2.68 14.50
N ASP A 185 -7.91 -2.56 13.41
CA ASP A 185 -6.92 -3.51 12.97
C ASP A 185 -5.83 -3.81 14.02
N SER A 186 -5.34 -2.80 14.76
CA SER A 186 -4.33 -3.00 15.80
C SER A 186 -4.86 -3.77 17.02
N LYS A 187 -6.08 -3.49 17.49
CA LYS A 187 -6.70 -4.21 18.61
C LYS A 187 -7.01 -5.66 18.26
N THR A 188 -7.43 -5.89 17.01
CA THR A 188 -7.63 -7.24 16.48
C THR A 188 -6.34 -8.04 16.53
N ALA A 189 -5.22 -7.43 16.12
CA ALA A 189 -3.93 -8.10 16.15
C ALA A 189 -3.47 -8.43 17.58
N GLU A 190 -3.65 -7.51 18.52
CA GLU A 190 -3.32 -7.77 19.93
C GLU A 190 -4.18 -8.90 20.53
N GLN A 191 -5.49 -8.88 20.28
CA GLN A 191 -6.40 -9.93 20.72
C GLN A 191 -6.06 -11.28 20.11
N PHE A 192 -5.73 -11.30 18.82
CA PHE A 192 -5.29 -12.49 18.11
C PHE A 192 -4.01 -13.07 18.73
N LEU A 193 -2.99 -12.23 18.96
CA LEU A 193 -1.74 -12.67 19.58
C LEU A 193 -1.99 -13.28 20.97
N MET A 194 -2.81 -12.63 21.79
CA MET A 194 -3.17 -13.12 23.13
C MET A 194 -3.94 -14.44 23.08
N ALA A 195 -4.90 -14.58 22.15
CA ALA A 195 -5.74 -15.77 22.05
C ALA A 195 -4.96 -17.02 21.65
N TYR A 196 -3.93 -16.86 20.80
CA TYR A 196 -3.13 -17.97 20.30
C TYR A 196 -1.75 -18.09 20.94
N GLY A 197 -1.46 -17.29 22.00
CA GLY A 197 -0.17 -17.33 22.71
C GLY A 197 1.03 -16.94 21.83
N LEU A 198 0.80 -16.15 20.82
CA LEU A 198 1.84 -15.66 19.92
C LEU A 198 2.36 -14.31 20.39
N ASN A 199 3.62 -14.03 20.07
CA ASN A 199 4.26 -12.75 20.34
C ASN A 199 4.73 -12.11 19.03
N GLY A 200 4.64 -10.78 18.92
CA GLY A 200 5.08 -10.11 17.73
C GLY A 200 4.92 -8.60 17.77
N MET A 201 5.47 -7.94 16.76
CA MET A 201 5.33 -6.51 16.56
C MET A 201 4.20 -6.25 15.55
N VAL A 202 3.16 -5.58 16.03
CA VAL A 202 2.02 -5.18 15.20
C VAL A 202 2.42 -4.00 14.34
N VAL A 203 2.23 -4.11 13.04
CA VAL A 203 2.42 -3.04 12.05
C VAL A 203 1.08 -2.75 11.40
N ASP A 204 0.48 -1.66 11.81
CA ASP A 204 -0.77 -1.15 11.25
C ASP A 204 -0.47 -0.31 10.00
N SER A 205 -0.65 -0.91 8.82
CA SER A 205 -0.43 -0.21 7.56
C SER A 205 -1.47 0.89 7.33
N GLY A 206 -2.67 0.77 7.87
CA GLY A 206 -3.72 1.79 7.80
C GLY A 206 -3.31 3.06 8.53
N PHE A 207 -2.80 2.93 9.75
CA PHE A 207 -2.28 4.05 10.52
C PHE A 207 -1.09 4.73 9.83
N LEU A 208 -0.13 3.96 9.33
CA LEU A 208 1.02 4.49 8.60
C LEU A 208 0.60 5.23 7.33
N MET A 209 -0.36 4.67 6.57
CA MET A 209 -0.91 5.30 5.38
C MET A 209 -1.66 6.60 5.71
N SER A 210 -2.47 6.61 6.76
CA SER A 210 -3.19 7.81 7.21
C SER A 210 -2.23 8.91 7.60
N THR A 211 -1.19 8.57 8.35
CA THR A 211 -0.12 9.49 8.74
C THR A 211 0.61 10.06 7.52
N ALA A 212 0.99 9.20 6.58
CA ALA A 212 1.65 9.63 5.34
C ALA A 212 0.73 10.55 4.49
N ARG A 213 -0.58 10.27 4.45
CA ARG A 213 -1.57 11.16 3.80
C ARG A 213 -1.63 12.54 4.47
N MET A 214 -1.61 12.59 5.80
CA MET A 214 -1.56 13.86 6.52
C MET A 214 -0.32 14.68 6.15
N PHE A 215 0.86 14.06 6.10
CA PHE A 215 2.09 14.74 5.67
C PHE A 215 2.01 15.25 4.22
N LEU A 216 1.44 14.48 3.29
CA LEU A 216 1.23 14.94 1.91
C LEU A 216 0.30 16.15 1.83
N LEU A 217 -0.65 16.31 2.75
CA LEU A 217 -1.59 17.45 2.79
C LEU A 217 -0.96 18.72 3.39
N ILE A 218 0.11 18.61 4.18
CA ILE A 218 0.76 19.76 4.82
C ILE A 218 1.28 20.76 3.77
N PHE A 219 1.94 20.26 2.71
CA PHE A 219 2.52 21.14 1.69
C PHE A 219 1.47 21.98 0.96
N PRO A 220 0.40 21.44 0.36
CA PRO A 220 -0.65 22.24 -0.26
C PRO A 220 -1.38 23.12 0.77
N GLY A 221 -1.53 22.66 2.01
CA GLY A 221 -2.11 23.46 3.11
C GLY A 221 -1.30 24.72 3.38
N ILE A 222 0.02 24.61 3.48
CA ILE A 222 0.92 25.77 3.65
C ILE A 222 0.82 26.73 2.46
N VAL A 223 0.84 26.21 1.23
CA VAL A 223 0.73 27.03 0.02
C VAL A 223 -0.59 27.78 -0.02
N LEU A 224 -1.70 27.10 0.26
CA LEU A 224 -3.03 27.73 0.34
C LEU A 224 -3.10 28.77 1.44
N GLY A 225 -2.51 28.50 2.61
CA GLY A 225 -2.39 29.46 3.70
C GLY A 225 -1.63 30.73 3.30
N ILE A 226 -0.49 30.60 2.62
CA ILE A 226 0.29 31.73 2.10
C ILE A 226 -0.52 32.54 1.08
N LEU A 227 -1.20 31.84 0.15
CA LEU A 227 -2.04 32.49 -0.86
C LEU A 227 -3.21 33.25 -0.21
N PHE A 228 -3.84 32.65 0.80
CA PHE A 228 -4.92 33.28 1.56
C PHE A 228 -4.44 34.54 2.28
N LEU A 229 -3.29 34.48 2.97
CA LEU A 229 -2.71 35.64 3.65
C LEU A 229 -2.39 36.77 2.66
N LYS A 230 -1.79 36.46 1.48
CA LYS A 230 -1.55 37.44 0.43
C LYS A 230 -2.85 38.05 -0.12
N ALA A 231 -3.84 37.21 -0.45
CA ALA A 231 -5.13 37.70 -0.92
C ALA A 231 -5.80 38.64 0.09
N ASN A 232 -5.72 38.31 1.38
CA ASN A 232 -6.28 39.13 2.45
C ASN A 232 -5.50 40.46 2.66
N GLN A 233 -4.18 40.44 2.45
CA GLN A 233 -3.35 41.63 2.48
C GLN A 233 -3.70 42.57 1.33
N GLU A 234 -3.80 42.07 0.08
CA GLU A 234 -4.20 42.85 -1.08
C GLU A 234 -5.63 43.42 -0.93
N ARG A 235 -6.56 42.62 -0.38
CA ARG A 235 -7.90 43.08 -0.05
C ARG A 235 -7.92 44.28 0.87
N ARG A 236 -7.02 44.33 1.87
CA ARG A 236 -6.91 45.44 2.81
C ARG A 236 -6.37 46.69 2.13
N LEU A 237 -5.43 46.54 1.18
CA LEU A 237 -4.83 47.63 0.45
C LEU A 237 -5.79 48.25 -0.59
N CYS A 238 -6.68 47.43 -1.17
CA CYS A 238 -7.64 47.85 -2.20
C CYS A 238 -8.97 48.36 -1.66
N ARG A 239 -9.06 48.76 -0.38
CA ARG A 239 -10.31 49.18 0.31
C ARG A 239 -11.03 50.35 -0.37
N GLY A 240 -10.34 51.14 -1.20
CA GLY A 240 -10.91 52.27 -1.95
C GLY A 240 -11.51 51.91 -3.32
N GLU A 241 -11.21 50.75 -3.88
CA GLU A 241 -11.66 50.32 -5.20
C GLU A 241 -12.62 49.14 -5.11
N LYS A 242 -13.92 49.38 -5.28
CA LYS A 242 -14.96 48.35 -5.13
C LYS A 242 -14.73 47.11 -6.00
N GLY A 243 -14.29 47.28 -7.25
CA GLY A 243 -14.03 46.17 -8.18
C GLY A 243 -12.86 45.27 -7.73
N ALA A 244 -11.73 45.85 -7.32
CA ALA A 244 -10.59 45.10 -6.81
C ALA A 244 -10.91 44.39 -5.48
N LEU A 245 -11.72 45.01 -4.62
CA LEU A 245 -12.18 44.41 -3.38
C LEU A 245 -13.00 43.12 -3.63
N TRP A 246 -13.92 43.14 -4.59
CA TRP A 246 -14.72 41.97 -4.95
C TRP A 246 -13.85 40.85 -5.54
N MET A 247 -12.88 41.18 -6.40
CA MET A 247 -11.98 40.20 -6.99
C MET A 247 -11.15 39.44 -5.93
N TRP A 248 -10.54 40.17 -4.97
CA TRP A 248 -9.73 39.56 -3.91
C TRP A 248 -10.57 38.82 -2.86
N THR A 249 -11.82 39.25 -2.63
CA THR A 249 -12.75 38.53 -1.79
C THR A 249 -13.13 37.21 -2.42
N GLY A 250 -13.44 37.20 -3.73
CA GLY A 250 -13.72 35.99 -4.49
C GLY A 250 -12.55 35.01 -4.50
N ALA A 251 -11.31 35.50 -4.68
CA ALA A 251 -10.10 34.69 -4.61
C ALA A 251 -9.93 34.04 -3.23
N SER A 252 -10.17 34.78 -2.14
CA SER A 252 -10.10 34.23 -0.79
C SER A 252 -11.12 33.12 -0.54
N VAL A 253 -12.36 33.30 -1.02
CA VAL A 253 -13.42 32.29 -0.92
C VAL A 253 -13.06 31.04 -1.72
N LEU A 254 -12.53 31.20 -2.94
CA LEU A 254 -12.09 30.06 -3.77
C LEU A 254 -10.96 29.26 -3.11
N ILE A 255 -10.00 29.95 -2.47
CA ILE A 255 -8.91 29.28 -1.75
C ILE A 255 -9.44 28.47 -0.58
N VAL A 256 -10.39 29.03 0.20
CA VAL A 256 -11.02 28.33 1.31
C VAL A 256 -11.85 27.14 0.82
N ALA A 257 -12.59 27.30 -0.27
CA ALA A 257 -13.37 26.22 -0.87
C ALA A 257 -12.45 25.09 -1.38
N ALA A 258 -11.32 25.42 -2.04
CA ALA A 258 -10.33 24.45 -2.49
C ALA A 258 -9.71 23.70 -1.30
N ALA A 259 -9.39 24.40 -0.21
CA ALA A 259 -8.90 23.77 1.02
C ALA A 259 -9.94 22.81 1.62
N ALA A 260 -11.22 23.24 1.69
CA ALA A 260 -12.31 22.41 2.19
C ALA A 260 -12.53 21.15 1.33
N VAL A 261 -12.46 21.26 0.01
CA VAL A 261 -12.59 20.11 -0.90
C VAL A 261 -11.42 19.14 -0.75
N LEU A 262 -10.18 19.65 -0.59
CA LEU A 262 -9.00 18.82 -0.35
C LEU A 262 -9.13 18.06 0.98
N LEU A 263 -9.62 18.71 2.02
CA LEU A 263 -9.88 18.11 3.31
C LEU A 263 -11.02 17.07 3.21
N TRP A 264 -12.12 17.40 2.56
CA TRP A 264 -13.29 16.52 2.45
C TRP A 264 -13.03 15.23 1.66
N LYS A 265 -12.35 15.32 0.52
CA LYS A 265 -12.08 14.15 -0.34
C LYS A 265 -11.01 13.21 0.18
N LYS A 266 -10.17 13.61 1.15
CA LYS A 266 -9.02 12.82 1.59
C LYS A 266 -8.95 12.55 3.09
N LEU A 267 -9.74 13.21 3.88
CA LEU A 267 -9.94 12.87 5.28
C LEU A 267 -11.13 11.91 5.41
N GLU A 268 -10.95 10.65 4.99
CA GLU A 268 -11.55 9.56 5.75
C GLU A 268 -10.81 9.54 7.09
N ILE A 269 -11.29 10.33 8.02
CA ILE A 269 -10.83 10.30 9.40
C ILE A 269 -11.20 8.92 9.90
N PRO A 270 -10.26 8.11 10.40
CA PRO A 270 -10.61 6.91 11.14
C PRO A 270 -11.60 7.33 12.23
N GLN A 271 -12.73 6.63 12.36
CA GLN A 271 -13.83 7.02 13.28
C GLN A 271 -13.45 6.98 14.77
N GLU A 272 -12.18 7.05 15.09
CA GLU A 272 -11.59 6.71 16.39
C GLU A 272 -10.67 7.79 16.97
N TRP A 273 -10.93 9.02 16.57
CA TRP A 273 -10.39 10.18 17.32
C TRP A 273 -11.46 10.81 18.19
#